data_fab3a814244b688f9c25558d12103265
#
_entry.id   fab3a814244b688f9c25558d12103265
#
_cell.length_a   1.000
_cell.length_b   1.000
_cell.length_c   1.000
_cell.angle_alpha   90.00
_cell.angle_beta   90.00
_cell.angle_gamma   90.00
#
_symmetry.space_group_name_H-M   'P 1'
#
loop_
_entity.id
_entity.type
_entity.pdbx_description
1 polymer ?
#
loop_
_entity_poly.entity_id
_entity_poly.type
_entity_poly.pdbx_seq_one_letter_code
_entity_poly.pdbx_strand_id
1 'polypeptide(L)'
;MEPERIAELVSQGYRMKYGKMWAPQGGKPVTDILIEFQAFRHKITGPECPGPFAHFQNIVNAIWNNKASTKKFIWNPWSDWMLRAACEHSYLGVAGSRSSGKSDAFALWGIVNFLAAPSETKVIYTSTSLKDSRGRIWGSVSEYWQAACAVLGGEANMPGELVSSQGLIRFRQGGVQSDKMGLSLVAGEKTKEKEAIGKLIGFKAQRLLLIADELPELSESLISAAESNLSGNPEFSMIGLGNPASMFDPFGMFCEPSVGWAALSDDTDEWTTKRGYCIRLNGEKSPNILAGKTVYPWMLTEEKLAEARRFMGTKSQLYCRMITATWSATGASDGIYTEADIIAYKANSPAIWQTPPTMVAGFDPAFSDGGDRSVLFISRYGVTSEGIKTLEFVKSIELDENTNNKLQSRTDQIVTLLMDTCRKEGVHPRNLAIDGTGAGAPFCDAVKARFSGEFLEVNFGGKASDMPASGVDSTPSSEVYLNKVSEMWFVGREYIRSGQIKGIFPALATELCSRSYVTKARGKIQIESKTELRKRIGKSPDMSDAATLTLELCRRRLGMASKAQTIPLDSHSGQRKSFFKGYAAKLSRLRKW
;
A
#
# COMPACT_ATOMS: atom_id res chain seq x y z
N MET A 1 -28.78 13.12 43.29
CA MET A 1 -29.55 14.38 43.12
C MET A 1 -30.93 14.13 43.66
N GLU A 2 -31.42 15.03 44.52
CA GLU A 2 -32.74 14.90 45.13
C GLU A 2 -33.85 14.89 44.07
N PRO A 3 -34.94 14.11 44.23
CA PRO A 3 -36.02 13.97 43.27
C PRO A 3 -36.67 15.31 42.87
N GLU A 4 -36.81 16.22 43.81
CA GLU A 4 -37.38 17.57 43.58
C GLU A 4 -36.50 18.40 42.65
N ARG A 5 -35.17 18.32 42.79
CA ARG A 5 -34.21 19.00 41.91
C ARG A 5 -34.20 18.41 40.52
N ILE A 6 -34.42 17.11 40.36
CA ILE A 6 -34.57 16.46 39.07
C ILE A 6 -35.85 16.99 38.37
N ALA A 7 -36.98 17.05 39.08
CA ALA A 7 -38.22 17.55 38.54
C ALA A 7 -38.12 19.01 38.07
N GLU A 8 -37.48 19.87 38.85
CA GLU A 8 -37.20 21.26 38.52
C GLU A 8 -36.39 21.38 37.20
N LEU A 9 -35.27 20.63 37.12
CA LEU A 9 -34.44 20.66 35.91
C LEU A 9 -35.16 20.13 34.69
N VAL A 10 -35.97 19.09 34.80
CA VAL A 10 -36.78 18.55 33.72
C VAL A 10 -37.78 19.60 33.23
N SER A 11 -38.39 20.39 34.12
CA SER A 11 -39.29 21.50 33.74
C SER A 11 -38.59 22.60 32.95
N GLN A 12 -37.28 22.75 33.12
CA GLN A 12 -36.39 23.67 32.40
C GLN A 12 -35.85 23.08 31.08
N GLY A 13 -36.31 21.90 30.67
CA GLY A 13 -35.91 21.26 29.43
C GLY A 13 -34.67 20.36 29.56
N TYR A 14 -34.19 20.14 30.76
CA TYR A 14 -33.14 19.13 31.01
C TYR A 14 -33.73 17.72 30.92
N ARG A 15 -32.85 16.75 30.65
CA ARG A 15 -33.24 15.35 30.57
C ARG A 15 -32.24 14.43 31.22
N MET A 16 -32.73 13.47 32.01
CA MET A 16 -31.91 12.43 32.60
C MET A 16 -31.78 11.24 31.65
N LYS A 17 -30.56 10.87 31.28
CA LYS A 17 -30.27 9.66 30.48
C LYS A 17 -28.84 9.21 30.77
N TYR A 18 -28.59 7.90 30.73
CA TYR A 18 -27.26 7.32 31.02
C TYR A 18 -26.64 7.77 32.33
N GLY A 19 -27.46 7.92 33.38
CA GLY A 19 -27.00 8.36 34.69
C GLY A 19 -26.54 9.81 34.78
N LYS A 20 -26.75 10.61 33.74
CA LYS A 20 -26.37 12.04 33.66
C LYS A 20 -27.55 12.92 33.35
N MET A 21 -27.50 14.17 33.85
CA MET A 21 -28.44 15.23 33.51
C MET A 21 -27.89 16.01 32.30
N TRP A 22 -28.67 16.07 31.23
CA TRP A 22 -28.31 16.75 29.96
C TRP A 22 -29.01 18.09 29.91
N ALA A 23 -28.25 19.16 29.66
CA ALA A 23 -28.77 20.52 29.60
C ALA A 23 -29.36 20.85 28.21
N PRO A 24 -30.43 21.67 28.14
CA PRO A 24 -30.93 22.23 26.89
C PRO A 24 -29.84 23.06 26.20
N GLN A 25 -29.83 23.02 24.87
CA GLN A 25 -28.91 23.81 24.07
C GLN A 25 -29.67 24.91 23.31
N GLY A 26 -29.20 26.15 23.36
CA GLY A 26 -29.81 27.30 22.71
C GLY A 26 -31.26 27.55 23.13
N GLY A 27 -31.62 27.26 24.39
CA GLY A 27 -32.97 27.45 24.92
C GLY A 27 -34.01 26.42 24.48
N LYS A 28 -33.64 25.39 23.71
CA LYS A 28 -34.51 24.30 23.26
C LYS A 28 -34.32 23.07 24.15
N PRO A 29 -35.42 22.33 24.49
CA PRO A 29 -35.33 21.08 25.20
C PRO A 29 -34.38 20.10 24.50
N VAL A 30 -33.58 19.37 25.28
CA VAL A 30 -32.68 18.35 24.73
C VAL A 30 -33.50 17.14 24.22
N THR A 31 -33.17 16.68 23.01
CA THR A 31 -33.81 15.51 22.39
C THR A 31 -32.92 14.26 22.57
N ASP A 32 -33.53 13.06 22.40
CA ASP A 32 -32.78 11.80 22.47
C ASP A 32 -31.62 11.76 21.50
N ILE A 33 -31.82 12.24 20.28
CA ILE A 33 -30.77 12.24 19.25
C ILE A 33 -29.60 13.17 19.64
N LEU A 34 -29.87 14.31 20.25
CA LEU A 34 -28.80 15.21 20.72
C LEU A 34 -28.02 14.58 21.88
N ILE A 35 -28.71 13.85 22.78
CA ILE A 35 -28.05 13.09 23.85
C ILE A 35 -27.15 12.02 23.24
N GLU A 36 -27.62 11.26 22.26
CA GLU A 36 -26.81 10.21 21.61
C GLU A 36 -25.58 10.80 20.92
N PHE A 37 -25.69 11.91 20.21
CA PHE A 37 -24.52 12.58 19.61
C PHE A 37 -23.49 13.01 20.66
N GLN A 38 -23.93 13.62 21.75
CA GLN A 38 -23.01 14.04 22.82
C GLN A 38 -22.42 12.85 23.58
N ALA A 39 -23.23 11.82 23.84
CA ALA A 39 -22.77 10.61 24.50
C ALA A 39 -21.72 9.86 23.62
N PHE A 40 -21.94 9.79 22.32
CA PHE A 40 -20.97 9.28 21.36
C PHE A 40 -19.69 10.13 21.36
N ARG A 41 -19.82 11.46 21.25
CA ARG A 41 -18.69 12.41 21.27
C ARG A 41 -17.79 12.25 22.50
N HIS A 42 -18.40 12.11 23.69
CA HIS A 42 -17.71 12.03 24.96
C HIS A 42 -17.49 10.60 25.45
N LYS A 43 -17.74 9.59 24.61
CA LYS A 43 -17.58 8.16 24.92
C LYS A 43 -18.22 7.77 26.26
N ILE A 44 -19.44 8.25 26.51
CA ILE A 44 -20.16 7.96 27.75
C ILE A 44 -20.46 6.47 27.83
N THR A 45 -20.22 5.88 29.00
CA THR A 45 -20.52 4.47 29.29
C THR A 45 -21.46 4.38 30.51
N GLY A 46 -22.26 3.34 30.56
CA GLY A 46 -23.17 3.08 31.68
C GLY A 46 -23.89 1.75 31.48
N PRO A 47 -24.74 1.33 32.45
CA PRO A 47 -25.41 0.03 32.42
C PRO A 47 -26.27 -0.20 31.15
N GLU A 48 -26.87 0.88 30.63
CA GLU A 48 -27.74 0.83 29.44
C GLU A 48 -26.96 1.05 28.11
N CYS A 49 -25.68 1.43 28.21
CA CYS A 49 -24.85 1.71 27.04
C CYS A 49 -23.39 1.35 27.32
N PRO A 50 -22.92 0.16 26.88
CA PRO A 50 -21.61 -0.36 27.25
C PRO A 50 -20.44 0.38 26.58
N GLY A 51 -20.69 1.27 25.61
CA GLY A 51 -19.62 2.01 24.95
C GLY A 51 -20.05 2.85 23.75
N PRO A 52 -19.11 3.54 23.10
CA PRO A 52 -19.41 4.49 22.03
C PRO A 52 -20.10 3.85 20.81
N PHE A 53 -19.86 2.57 20.55
CA PHE A 53 -20.52 1.87 19.46
C PHE A 53 -22.04 1.75 19.64
N ALA A 54 -22.52 1.55 20.88
CA ALA A 54 -23.97 1.52 21.14
C ALA A 54 -24.64 2.87 20.85
N HIS A 55 -23.99 4.00 21.20
CA HIS A 55 -24.46 5.33 20.81
C HIS A 55 -24.47 5.52 19.29
N PHE A 56 -23.41 5.06 18.63
CA PHE A 56 -23.35 5.07 17.17
C PHE A 56 -24.53 4.31 16.55
N GLN A 57 -24.82 3.11 17.02
CA GLN A 57 -25.97 2.32 16.58
C GLN A 57 -27.31 3.06 16.83
N ASN A 58 -27.48 3.66 17.99
CA ASN A 58 -28.67 4.43 18.32
C ASN A 58 -28.86 5.62 17.35
N ILE A 59 -27.77 6.35 17.04
CA ILE A 59 -27.79 7.46 16.08
C ILE A 59 -28.20 6.96 14.69
N VAL A 60 -27.53 5.89 14.22
CA VAL A 60 -27.80 5.33 12.88
C VAL A 60 -29.25 4.85 12.78
N ASN A 61 -29.75 4.16 13.79
CA ASN A 61 -31.13 3.67 13.79
C ASN A 61 -32.16 4.82 13.87
N ALA A 62 -31.89 5.87 14.63
CA ALA A 62 -32.77 7.01 14.74
C ALA A 62 -32.86 7.84 13.46
N ILE A 63 -31.78 7.93 12.68
CA ILE A 63 -31.71 8.75 11.49
C ILE A 63 -31.96 7.90 10.22
N TRP A 64 -31.07 6.96 9.95
CA TRP A 64 -31.10 6.25 8.65
C TRP A 64 -32.02 5.03 8.62
N ASN A 65 -32.37 4.45 9.78
CA ASN A 65 -33.40 3.41 9.86
C ASN A 65 -34.78 3.97 10.25
N ASN A 66 -34.91 5.29 10.33
CA ASN A 66 -36.19 5.99 10.49
C ASN A 66 -37.06 5.82 9.26
N LYS A 67 -38.40 5.79 9.46
CA LYS A 67 -39.38 5.66 8.34
C LYS A 67 -39.28 6.78 7.29
N ALA A 68 -38.90 7.98 7.70
CA ALA A 68 -38.74 9.14 6.83
C ALA A 68 -37.41 9.16 6.05
N SER A 69 -36.46 8.28 6.37
CA SER A 69 -35.17 8.25 5.69
C SER A 69 -35.28 7.69 4.27
N THR A 70 -34.72 8.40 3.32
CA THR A 70 -34.66 8.02 1.90
C THR A 70 -33.54 6.99 1.62
N LYS A 71 -32.53 6.89 2.49
CA LYS A 71 -31.42 5.93 2.42
C LYS A 71 -31.35 5.17 3.73
N LYS A 72 -31.52 3.86 3.67
CA LYS A 72 -31.39 2.98 4.85
C LYS A 72 -29.95 2.48 4.99
N PHE A 73 -29.48 2.35 6.23
CA PHE A 73 -28.27 1.61 6.53
C PHE A 73 -28.65 0.19 6.93
N ILE A 74 -28.15 -0.78 6.19
CA ILE A 74 -28.46 -2.19 6.43
C ILE A 74 -27.34 -2.79 7.27
N TRP A 75 -27.61 -2.98 8.56
CA TRP A 75 -26.69 -3.64 9.48
C TRP A 75 -26.39 -5.08 9.03
N ASN A 76 -25.14 -5.45 9.13
CA ASN A 76 -24.67 -6.80 8.86
C ASN A 76 -23.43 -7.09 9.74
N PRO A 77 -23.04 -8.35 9.94
CA PRO A 77 -21.92 -8.70 10.83
C PRO A 77 -20.62 -7.97 10.53
N TRP A 78 -20.32 -7.70 9.25
CA TRP A 78 -19.11 -6.98 8.88
C TRP A 78 -19.19 -5.48 9.16
N SER A 79 -20.34 -4.84 8.88
CA SER A 79 -20.50 -3.42 9.24
C SER A 79 -20.47 -3.22 10.74
N ASP A 80 -21.06 -4.13 11.53
CA ASP A 80 -20.99 -4.11 12.99
C ASP A 80 -19.54 -4.18 13.46
N TRP A 81 -18.78 -5.13 12.95
CA TRP A 81 -17.37 -5.31 13.29
C TRP A 81 -16.49 -4.11 12.91
N MET A 82 -16.60 -3.62 11.65
CA MET A 82 -15.84 -2.45 11.18
C MET A 82 -16.09 -1.20 12.03
N LEU A 83 -17.36 -0.90 12.30
CA LEU A 83 -17.75 0.31 13.01
C LEU A 83 -17.47 0.23 14.50
N ARG A 84 -17.53 -0.97 15.09
CA ARG A 84 -17.07 -1.23 16.46
C ARG A 84 -15.57 -1.00 16.58
N ALA A 85 -14.78 -1.60 15.70
CA ALA A 85 -13.33 -1.39 15.67
C ALA A 85 -12.96 0.10 15.48
N ALA A 86 -13.71 0.85 14.67
CA ALA A 86 -13.49 2.28 14.47
C ALA A 86 -13.83 3.12 15.73
N CYS A 87 -14.72 2.64 16.61
CA CYS A 87 -14.97 3.27 17.91
C CYS A 87 -13.82 3.08 18.90
N GLU A 88 -13.06 2.00 18.75
CA GLU A 88 -12.04 1.56 19.71
C GLU A 88 -10.62 2.00 19.29
N HIS A 89 -10.36 2.09 17.99
CA HIS A 89 -9.03 2.32 17.44
C HIS A 89 -8.94 3.61 16.62
N SER A 90 -7.98 4.48 16.95
CA SER A 90 -7.73 5.72 16.21
C SER A 90 -7.03 5.46 14.87
N TYR A 91 -6.26 4.38 14.76
CA TYR A 91 -5.64 3.92 13.51
C TYR A 91 -6.20 2.54 13.20
N LEU A 92 -7.00 2.45 12.13
CA LEU A 92 -7.69 1.21 11.75
C LEU A 92 -7.48 0.89 10.27
N GLY A 93 -6.87 -0.25 10.00
CA GLY A 93 -6.84 -0.88 8.68
C GLY A 93 -8.04 -1.81 8.48
N VAL A 94 -8.73 -1.68 7.35
CA VAL A 94 -9.81 -2.60 6.97
C VAL A 94 -9.47 -3.26 5.65
N ALA A 95 -8.82 -4.40 5.75
CA ALA A 95 -8.52 -5.26 4.63
C ALA A 95 -9.78 -6.05 4.26
N GLY A 96 -10.32 -5.84 3.08
CA GLY A 96 -11.57 -6.49 2.74
C GLY A 96 -11.63 -7.02 1.32
N SER A 97 -12.36 -8.12 1.16
CA SER A 97 -12.75 -8.64 -0.15
C SER A 97 -13.55 -7.60 -0.94
N ARG A 98 -13.69 -7.84 -2.24
CA ARG A 98 -14.57 -7.00 -3.07
C ARG A 98 -16.00 -7.06 -2.54
N SER A 99 -16.72 -5.93 -2.62
CA SER A 99 -18.13 -5.82 -2.20
C SER A 99 -18.40 -6.14 -0.72
N SER A 100 -17.44 -5.87 0.16
CA SER A 100 -17.59 -6.06 1.61
C SER A 100 -18.31 -4.91 2.34
N GLY A 101 -18.69 -3.83 1.63
CA GLY A 101 -19.43 -2.69 2.22
C GLY A 101 -18.56 -1.66 2.95
N LYS A 102 -17.22 -1.73 2.82
CA LYS A 102 -16.27 -0.83 3.50
C LYS A 102 -16.59 0.65 3.26
N SER A 103 -16.61 1.09 2.00
CA SER A 103 -16.79 2.50 1.64
C SER A 103 -18.14 3.05 2.10
N ASP A 104 -19.21 2.24 2.06
CA ASP A 104 -20.55 2.62 2.53
C ASP A 104 -20.58 2.82 4.06
N ALA A 105 -20.00 1.89 4.83
CA ALA A 105 -19.92 1.98 6.29
C ALA A 105 -19.11 3.21 6.75
N PHE A 106 -17.99 3.49 6.09
CA PHE A 106 -17.11 4.61 6.47
C PHE A 106 -17.57 5.97 5.91
N ALA A 107 -18.41 5.99 4.87
CA ALA A 107 -19.14 7.20 4.51
C ALA A 107 -20.07 7.64 5.65
N LEU A 108 -20.82 6.69 6.20
CA LEU A 108 -21.70 6.93 7.34
C LEU A 108 -20.94 7.31 8.62
N TRP A 109 -19.79 6.62 8.89
CA TRP A 109 -18.92 6.91 10.01
C TRP A 109 -18.49 8.36 10.07
N GLY A 110 -18.01 8.91 8.95
CA GLY A 110 -17.60 10.31 8.87
C GLY A 110 -18.73 11.30 9.13
N ILE A 111 -19.92 11.04 8.60
CA ILE A 111 -21.11 11.89 8.82
C ILE A 111 -21.51 11.91 10.30
N VAL A 112 -21.59 10.74 10.95
CA VAL A 112 -21.94 10.68 12.38
C VAL A 112 -20.91 11.40 13.23
N ASN A 113 -19.62 11.25 12.96
CA ASN A 113 -18.56 11.95 13.68
C ASN A 113 -18.66 13.48 13.50
N PHE A 114 -18.99 13.97 12.30
CA PHE A 114 -19.20 15.38 12.08
C PHE A 114 -20.45 15.88 12.82
N LEU A 115 -21.57 15.19 12.72
CA LEU A 115 -22.82 15.58 13.40
C LEU A 115 -22.69 15.59 14.92
N ALA A 116 -21.83 14.74 15.49
CA ALA A 116 -21.59 14.68 16.93
C ALA A 116 -20.85 15.92 17.48
N ALA A 117 -20.02 16.59 16.69
CA ALA A 117 -19.29 17.79 17.07
C ALA A 117 -18.96 18.67 15.84
N PRO A 118 -19.95 19.34 15.23
CA PRO A 118 -19.77 19.97 13.92
C PRO A 118 -18.74 21.10 13.91
N SER A 119 -18.67 21.90 14.97
CA SER A 119 -17.73 23.02 15.11
C SER A 119 -16.29 22.62 15.39
N GLU A 120 -16.04 21.35 15.69
CA GLU A 120 -14.72 20.83 16.09
C GLU A 120 -14.15 19.84 15.07
N THR A 121 -15.00 19.29 14.19
CA THR A 121 -14.65 18.11 13.39
C THR A 121 -14.40 18.45 11.93
N LYS A 122 -13.24 17.99 11.42
CA LYS A 122 -12.95 17.88 10.00
C LYS A 122 -12.81 16.41 9.62
N VAL A 123 -13.56 15.98 8.62
CA VAL A 123 -13.45 14.67 8.01
C VAL A 123 -12.89 14.83 6.60
N ILE A 124 -11.84 14.09 6.29
CA ILE A 124 -11.22 14.08 4.96
C ILE A 124 -11.37 12.69 4.38
N TYR A 125 -12.02 12.61 3.24
CA TYR A 125 -12.02 11.41 2.40
C TYR A 125 -10.97 11.57 1.32
N THR A 126 -10.08 10.59 1.17
CA THR A 126 -9.10 10.58 0.09
C THR A 126 -9.15 9.26 -0.68
N SER A 127 -8.96 9.33 -1.98
CA SER A 127 -8.87 8.18 -2.88
C SER A 127 -8.10 8.57 -4.14
N THR A 128 -7.87 7.63 -5.05
CA THR A 128 -6.97 7.76 -6.21
C THR A 128 -7.32 8.88 -7.16
N SER A 129 -8.60 9.05 -7.51
CA SER A 129 -9.06 10.13 -8.39
C SER A 129 -10.35 10.77 -7.89
N LEU A 130 -10.59 12.04 -8.24
CA LEU A 130 -11.87 12.72 -7.93
C LEU A 130 -13.06 12.04 -8.60
N LYS A 131 -12.88 11.55 -9.83
CA LYS A 131 -13.96 10.92 -10.60
C LYS A 131 -14.40 9.61 -9.93
N ASP A 132 -13.44 8.74 -9.60
CA ASP A 132 -13.75 7.45 -8.99
C ASP A 132 -14.25 7.61 -7.56
N SER A 133 -13.67 8.55 -6.80
CA SER A 133 -14.09 8.86 -5.43
C SER A 133 -15.51 9.41 -5.36
N ARG A 134 -15.92 10.25 -6.33
CA ARG A 134 -17.29 10.78 -6.42
C ARG A 134 -18.31 9.67 -6.68
N GLY A 135 -17.97 8.69 -7.50
CA GLY A 135 -18.84 7.55 -7.80
C GLY A 135 -18.91 6.49 -6.69
N ARG A 136 -17.95 6.48 -5.79
CA ARG A 136 -17.83 5.47 -4.71
C ARG A 136 -18.20 6.08 -3.36
N ILE A 137 -17.18 6.40 -2.53
CA ILE A 137 -17.40 6.82 -1.15
C ILE A 137 -18.18 8.14 -1.03
N TRP A 138 -17.91 9.13 -1.91
CA TRP A 138 -18.59 10.42 -1.86
C TRP A 138 -20.05 10.34 -2.32
N GLY A 139 -20.38 9.41 -3.22
CA GLY A 139 -21.76 9.10 -3.58
C GLY A 139 -22.56 8.67 -2.34
N SER A 140 -22.04 7.70 -1.58
CA SER A 140 -22.64 7.27 -0.32
C SER A 140 -22.72 8.40 0.72
N VAL A 141 -21.66 9.23 0.85
CA VAL A 141 -21.71 10.42 1.74
C VAL A 141 -22.85 11.34 1.38
N SER A 142 -23.01 11.66 0.10
CA SER A 142 -24.07 12.57 -0.37
C SER A 142 -25.46 12.00 -0.12
N GLU A 143 -25.67 10.70 -0.40
CA GLU A 143 -26.95 10.02 -0.18
C GLU A 143 -27.31 9.98 1.31
N TYR A 144 -26.37 9.61 2.17
CA TYR A 144 -26.60 9.58 3.63
C TYR A 144 -26.80 10.97 4.21
N TRP A 145 -26.10 11.98 3.70
CA TRP A 145 -26.32 13.37 4.12
C TRP A 145 -27.73 13.86 3.79
N GLN A 146 -28.18 13.65 2.56
CA GLN A 146 -29.53 14.03 2.13
C GLN A 146 -30.61 13.30 2.93
N ALA A 147 -30.40 12.01 3.22
CA ALA A 147 -31.31 11.23 4.06
C ALA A 147 -31.38 11.77 5.50
N ALA A 148 -30.23 12.18 6.07
CA ALA A 148 -30.18 12.82 7.39
C ALA A 148 -30.93 14.17 7.38
N CYS A 149 -30.76 14.98 6.34
CA CYS A 149 -31.54 16.24 6.16
C CYS A 149 -33.03 15.97 6.20
N ALA A 150 -33.50 14.95 5.47
CA ALA A 150 -34.94 14.62 5.44
C ALA A 150 -35.51 14.24 6.81
N VAL A 151 -34.71 13.55 7.65
CA VAL A 151 -35.13 13.10 8.99
C VAL A 151 -35.03 14.20 10.04
N LEU A 152 -33.99 15.05 9.94
CA LEU A 152 -33.66 16.08 10.95
C LEU A 152 -34.33 17.44 10.67
N GLY A 153 -35.35 17.48 9.81
CA GLY A 153 -36.18 18.67 9.59
C GLY A 153 -35.70 19.60 8.49
N GLY A 154 -34.93 19.08 7.54
CA GLY A 154 -34.44 19.78 6.35
C GLY A 154 -33.04 20.35 6.48
N GLU A 155 -32.47 20.72 5.35
CA GLU A 155 -31.09 21.21 5.25
C GLU A 155 -30.82 22.47 6.09
N ALA A 156 -31.84 23.31 6.29
CA ALA A 156 -31.70 24.52 7.12
C ALA A 156 -31.39 24.22 8.60
N ASN A 157 -31.79 23.04 9.09
CA ASN A 157 -31.55 22.60 10.45
C ASN A 157 -30.24 21.82 10.62
N MET A 158 -29.54 21.51 9.51
CA MET A 158 -28.29 20.80 9.55
C MET A 158 -27.13 21.74 9.87
N PRO A 159 -26.09 21.23 10.59
CA PRO A 159 -24.89 22.03 10.89
C PRO A 159 -23.95 22.15 9.68
N GLY A 160 -24.41 21.84 8.48
CA GLY A 160 -23.62 21.91 7.26
C GLY A 160 -24.46 22.06 6.01
N GLU A 161 -23.77 22.36 4.90
CA GLU A 161 -24.33 22.54 3.57
C GLU A 161 -23.56 21.67 2.57
N LEU A 162 -24.29 20.88 1.77
CA LEU A 162 -23.71 20.02 0.73
C LEU A 162 -23.37 20.84 -0.52
N VAL A 163 -22.08 21.00 -0.83
CA VAL A 163 -21.58 21.64 -2.05
C VAL A 163 -21.10 20.54 -3.02
N SER A 164 -22.05 19.93 -3.75
CA SER A 164 -21.81 18.73 -4.58
C SER A 164 -20.73 18.94 -5.65
N SER A 165 -20.63 20.13 -6.25
CA SER A 165 -19.62 20.45 -7.27
C SER A 165 -18.18 20.39 -6.74
N GLN A 166 -18.00 20.65 -5.44
CA GLN A 166 -16.69 20.69 -4.79
C GLN A 166 -16.34 19.41 -4.01
N GLY A 167 -17.29 18.48 -3.83
CA GLY A 167 -17.09 17.33 -2.94
C GLY A 167 -16.87 17.78 -1.48
N LEU A 168 -17.75 18.66 -1.00
CA LEU A 168 -17.64 19.32 0.29
C LEU A 168 -19.00 19.34 1.00
N ILE A 169 -19.01 19.02 2.28
CA ILE A 169 -20.06 19.43 3.20
C ILE A 169 -19.45 20.49 4.10
N ARG A 170 -19.80 21.75 3.83
CA ARG A 170 -19.29 22.93 4.52
C ARG A 170 -19.98 23.07 5.87
N PHE A 171 -19.23 23.36 6.93
CA PHE A 171 -19.83 23.69 8.21
C PHE A 171 -20.61 25.01 8.11
N ARG A 172 -21.86 25.02 8.61
CA ARG A 172 -22.73 26.18 8.66
C ARG A 172 -23.60 26.10 9.92
N GLN A 173 -23.39 26.98 10.88
CA GLN A 173 -24.20 27.06 12.09
C GLN A 173 -24.14 28.47 12.70
N GLY A 174 -25.28 29.02 13.12
CA GLY A 174 -25.32 30.31 13.83
C GLY A 174 -24.78 31.50 13.03
N GLY A 175 -24.94 31.52 11.70
CA GLY A 175 -24.40 32.57 10.82
C GLY A 175 -22.90 32.40 10.47
N VAL A 176 -22.23 31.40 11.04
CA VAL A 176 -20.82 31.09 10.74
C VAL A 176 -20.76 30.02 9.65
N GLN A 177 -19.93 30.25 8.64
CA GLN A 177 -19.58 29.29 7.60
C GLN A 177 -18.07 29.04 7.62
N SER A 178 -17.64 27.81 7.45
CA SER A 178 -16.22 27.44 7.41
C SER A 178 -15.96 26.18 6.61
N ASP A 179 -14.99 26.23 5.70
CA ASP A 179 -14.48 25.06 4.98
C ASP A 179 -13.41 24.31 5.81
N LYS A 180 -12.96 24.91 6.92
CA LYS A 180 -12.01 24.28 7.84
C LYS A 180 -12.64 23.10 8.60
N MET A 181 -13.92 23.17 8.88
CA MET A 181 -14.73 22.10 9.48
C MET A 181 -15.63 21.45 8.41
N GLY A 182 -16.25 20.32 8.73
CA GLY A 182 -17.12 19.59 7.81
C GLY A 182 -16.41 18.41 7.14
N LEU A 183 -16.97 17.97 6.02
CA LEU A 183 -16.45 16.83 5.25
C LEU A 183 -15.88 17.31 3.92
N SER A 184 -14.72 16.78 3.52
CA SER A 184 -14.10 17.14 2.23
C SER A 184 -13.57 15.91 1.52
N LEU A 185 -13.71 15.89 0.20
CA LEU A 185 -13.09 14.94 -0.69
C LEU A 185 -11.78 15.53 -1.24
N VAL A 186 -10.67 14.85 -1.04
CA VAL A 186 -9.34 15.21 -1.55
C VAL A 186 -8.84 14.09 -2.45
N ALA A 187 -8.52 14.41 -3.71
CA ALA A 187 -7.92 13.41 -4.61
C ALA A 187 -6.45 13.19 -4.27
N GLY A 188 -6.07 11.93 -4.16
CA GLY A 188 -4.69 11.46 -3.93
C GLY A 188 -3.99 11.01 -5.22
N GLU A 189 -4.24 11.67 -6.36
CA GLU A 189 -3.62 11.31 -7.65
C GLU A 189 -2.10 11.36 -7.58
N LYS A 190 -1.42 10.27 -7.94
CA LYS A 190 0.05 10.20 -7.97
C LYS A 190 0.68 11.25 -8.89
N THR A 191 0.00 11.63 -9.95
CA THR A 191 0.43 12.68 -10.90
C THR A 191 0.35 14.10 -10.33
N LYS A 192 -0.48 14.32 -9.29
CA LYS A 192 -0.70 15.61 -8.62
C LYS A 192 -0.39 15.54 -7.13
N GLU A 193 0.55 14.70 -6.76
CA GLU A 193 0.88 14.40 -5.37
C GLU A 193 1.21 15.63 -4.53
N LYS A 194 2.03 16.55 -5.05
CA LYS A 194 2.39 17.80 -4.36
C LYS A 194 1.17 18.68 -4.06
N GLU A 195 0.19 18.71 -4.97
CA GLU A 195 -1.07 19.46 -4.77
C GLU A 195 -1.94 18.79 -3.71
N ALA A 196 -2.05 17.46 -3.75
CA ALA A 196 -2.79 16.68 -2.76
C ALA A 196 -2.21 16.84 -1.35
N ILE A 197 -0.87 16.74 -1.22
CA ILE A 197 -0.15 16.99 0.03
C ILE A 197 -0.41 18.41 0.53
N GLY A 198 -0.30 19.42 -0.33
CA GLY A 198 -0.54 20.81 0.03
C GLY A 198 -1.97 21.04 0.57
N LYS A 199 -2.98 20.39 0.01
CA LYS A 199 -4.36 20.45 0.51
C LYS A 199 -4.52 19.77 1.88
N LEU A 200 -3.87 18.64 2.10
CA LEU A 200 -3.94 17.91 3.38
C LEU A 200 -3.26 18.67 4.52
N ILE A 201 -2.10 19.28 4.28
CA ILE A 201 -1.33 20.01 5.28
C ILE A 201 -2.09 21.24 5.84
N GLY A 202 -3.00 21.83 5.07
CA GLY A 202 -3.74 23.04 5.45
C GLY A 202 -4.84 22.81 6.49
N PHE A 203 -5.23 21.60 6.79
CA PHE A 203 -6.32 21.33 7.72
C PHE A 203 -5.86 21.27 9.17
N LYS A 204 -6.50 22.10 10.02
CA LYS A 204 -6.34 22.08 11.47
C LYS A 204 -7.73 22.08 12.11
N ALA A 205 -7.99 21.13 12.98
CA ALA A 205 -9.24 20.98 13.71
C ALA A 205 -8.97 20.33 15.07
N GLN A 206 -9.85 20.52 16.04
CA GLN A 206 -9.80 19.79 17.32
C GLN A 206 -9.89 18.29 17.08
N ARG A 207 -10.80 17.88 16.17
CA ARG A 207 -10.99 16.49 15.73
C ARG A 207 -10.78 16.40 14.23
N LEU A 208 -9.81 15.56 13.84
CA LEU A 208 -9.51 15.35 12.43
C LEU A 208 -9.54 13.86 12.11
N LEU A 209 -10.42 13.48 11.18
CA LEU A 209 -10.58 12.11 10.70
C LEU A 209 -10.11 12.05 9.25
N LEU A 210 -9.15 11.18 8.96
CA LEU A 210 -8.74 10.86 7.60
C LEU A 210 -9.24 9.46 7.24
N ILE A 211 -10.05 9.36 6.20
CA ILE A 211 -10.58 8.10 5.65
C ILE A 211 -9.98 7.92 4.26
N ALA A 212 -9.03 7.02 4.14
CA ALA A 212 -8.32 6.72 2.90
C ALA A 212 -8.94 5.48 2.23
N ASP A 213 -9.75 5.70 1.20
CA ASP A 213 -10.34 4.64 0.38
C ASP A 213 -9.35 4.24 -0.73
N GLU A 214 -9.27 2.96 -1.05
CA GLU A 214 -8.27 2.38 -1.96
C GLU A 214 -6.82 2.73 -1.57
N LEU A 215 -6.51 2.65 -0.28
CA LEU A 215 -5.19 2.98 0.26
C LEU A 215 -4.00 2.28 -0.45
N PRO A 216 -4.11 1.03 -0.97
CA PRO A 216 -3.03 0.41 -1.75
C PRO A 216 -2.59 1.21 -2.99
N GLU A 217 -3.49 2.00 -3.56
CA GLU A 217 -3.25 2.75 -4.79
C GLU A 217 -2.75 4.19 -4.54
N LEU A 218 -2.76 4.67 -3.29
CA LEU A 218 -2.25 5.99 -2.93
C LEU A 218 -0.73 6.03 -2.92
N SER A 219 -0.12 7.23 -2.85
CA SER A 219 1.32 7.34 -2.70
C SER A 219 1.75 7.25 -1.23
N GLU A 220 2.93 6.69 -0.99
CA GLU A 220 3.52 6.62 0.35
C GLU A 220 3.78 8.00 0.94
N SER A 221 4.28 8.94 0.11
CA SER A 221 4.56 10.31 0.53
C SER A 221 3.29 11.08 0.92
N LEU A 222 2.14 10.80 0.28
CA LEU A 222 0.85 11.37 0.69
C LEU A 222 0.47 10.91 2.10
N ILE A 223 0.61 9.62 2.38
CA ILE A 223 0.27 9.05 3.69
C ILE A 223 1.23 9.53 4.77
N SER A 224 2.54 9.53 4.49
CA SER A 224 3.55 10.05 5.41
C SER A 224 3.37 11.53 5.70
N ALA A 225 3.03 12.33 4.70
CA ALA A 225 2.71 13.74 4.87
C ALA A 225 1.43 13.95 5.68
N ALA A 226 0.39 13.16 5.42
CA ALA A 226 -0.84 13.20 6.20
C ALA A 226 -0.55 12.87 7.68
N GLU A 227 0.16 11.79 7.97
CA GLU A 227 0.49 11.39 9.33
C GLU A 227 1.34 12.42 10.05
N SER A 228 2.40 12.95 9.42
CA SER A 228 3.29 13.91 10.06
C SER A 228 2.63 15.26 10.31
N ASN A 229 1.75 15.72 9.44
CA ASN A 229 1.12 17.05 9.57
C ASN A 229 -0.21 17.01 10.32
N LEU A 230 -1.00 15.93 10.16
CA LEU A 230 -2.32 15.83 10.75
C LEU A 230 -2.28 15.21 12.16
N SER A 231 -1.30 14.39 12.48
CA SER A 231 -1.11 13.82 13.82
C SER A 231 -0.86 14.86 14.92
N GLY A 232 -0.49 16.09 14.55
CA GLY A 232 -0.41 17.21 15.48
C GLY A 232 -1.76 17.77 15.93
N ASN A 233 -2.90 17.30 15.39
CA ASN A 233 -4.23 17.68 15.87
C ASN A 233 -4.56 16.91 17.16
N PRO A 234 -5.25 17.53 18.13
CA PRO A 234 -5.50 16.93 19.45
C PRO A 234 -6.19 15.55 19.39
N GLU A 235 -7.16 15.41 18.47
CA GLU A 235 -7.85 14.14 18.24
C GLU A 235 -7.73 13.77 16.74
N PHE A 236 -6.64 13.09 16.40
CA PHE A 236 -6.42 12.58 15.06
C PHE A 236 -6.78 11.09 14.96
N SER A 237 -7.51 10.71 13.91
CA SER A 237 -7.72 9.31 13.57
C SER A 237 -7.58 9.08 12.07
N MET A 238 -7.07 7.90 11.71
CA MET A 238 -6.90 7.48 10.32
C MET A 238 -7.47 6.09 10.10
N ILE A 239 -8.30 5.98 9.07
CA ILE A 239 -8.88 4.71 8.63
C ILE A 239 -8.40 4.43 7.21
N GLY A 240 -7.72 3.31 7.03
CA GLY A 240 -7.25 2.83 5.74
C GLY A 240 -8.12 1.69 5.23
N LEU A 241 -8.71 1.87 4.04
CA LEU A 241 -9.56 0.88 3.40
C LEU A 241 -8.90 0.37 2.12
N GLY A 242 -8.95 -0.94 1.89
CA GLY A 242 -8.41 -1.48 0.64
C GLY A 242 -8.58 -2.98 0.47
N ASN A 243 -8.28 -3.41 -0.74
CA ASN A 243 -8.04 -4.82 -1.04
C ASN A 243 -6.52 -5.05 -0.97
N PRO A 244 -6.01 -5.98 -0.16
CA PRO A 244 -4.58 -6.24 -0.05
C PRO A 244 -3.91 -6.45 -1.41
N ALA A 245 -2.80 -5.77 -1.66
CA ALA A 245 -2.07 -5.93 -2.92
C ALA A 245 -0.62 -6.34 -2.65
N SER A 246 0.17 -5.48 -2.01
CA SER A 246 1.56 -5.71 -1.64
C SER A 246 1.78 -5.45 -0.16
N MET A 247 2.67 -6.20 0.48
CA MET A 247 3.10 -5.91 1.85
C MET A 247 3.92 -4.62 1.94
N PHE A 248 4.41 -4.12 0.81
CA PHE A 248 5.23 -2.92 0.69
C PHE A 248 4.49 -1.72 0.09
N ASP A 249 3.20 -1.85 -0.25
CA ASP A 249 2.39 -0.70 -0.60
C ASP A 249 1.96 0.10 0.65
N PRO A 250 1.42 1.32 0.51
CA PRO A 250 0.99 2.11 1.66
C PRO A 250 0.02 1.40 2.59
N PHE A 251 -0.86 0.55 2.04
CA PHE A 251 -1.81 -0.21 2.85
C PHE A 251 -1.16 -1.38 3.57
N GLY A 252 -0.25 -2.10 2.91
CA GLY A 252 0.54 -3.16 3.53
C GLY A 252 1.38 -2.63 4.69
N MET A 253 2.05 -1.48 4.50
CA MET A 253 2.82 -0.83 5.56
C MET A 253 1.93 -0.32 6.70
N PHE A 254 0.75 0.21 6.39
CA PHE A 254 -0.22 0.66 7.39
C PHE A 254 -0.77 -0.49 8.23
N CYS A 255 -1.02 -1.65 7.61
CA CYS A 255 -1.57 -2.85 8.25
C CYS A 255 -0.49 -3.80 8.77
N GLU A 256 0.80 -3.46 8.68
CA GLU A 256 1.89 -4.35 9.08
C GLU A 256 1.74 -4.80 10.53
N PRO A 257 1.67 -6.13 10.79
CA PRO A 257 1.53 -6.65 12.15
C PRO A 257 2.69 -6.22 13.04
N SER A 258 2.40 -5.87 14.30
CA SER A 258 3.42 -5.51 15.28
C SER A 258 4.46 -6.61 15.51
N VAL A 259 4.07 -7.87 15.30
CA VAL A 259 4.92 -9.06 15.39
C VAL A 259 5.50 -9.51 14.04
N GLY A 260 5.21 -8.77 12.96
CA GLY A 260 5.64 -9.07 11.59
C GLY A 260 4.72 -10.03 10.84
N TRP A 261 4.75 -9.94 9.51
CA TRP A 261 3.88 -10.72 8.61
C TRP A 261 4.00 -12.24 8.76
N ALA A 262 5.19 -12.74 9.11
CA ALA A 262 5.44 -14.17 9.28
C ALA A 262 4.69 -14.80 10.47
N ALA A 263 4.20 -13.99 11.40
CA ALA A 263 3.44 -14.46 12.56
C ALA A 263 1.94 -14.63 12.28
N LEU A 264 1.44 -14.11 11.15
CA LEU A 264 0.03 -14.28 10.77
C LEU A 264 -0.21 -15.63 10.11
N SER A 265 -1.30 -16.28 10.48
CA SER A 265 -1.83 -17.45 9.79
C SER A 265 -2.92 -17.06 8.78
N ASP A 266 -3.25 -17.98 7.88
CA ASP A 266 -4.33 -17.78 6.91
C ASP A 266 -5.71 -17.60 7.58
N ASP A 267 -5.86 -18.03 8.83
CA ASP A 267 -7.09 -17.89 9.62
C ASP A 267 -7.15 -16.63 10.48
N THR A 268 -6.07 -15.84 10.54
CA THR A 268 -6.02 -14.61 11.34
C THR A 268 -6.83 -13.51 10.65
N ASP A 269 -7.94 -13.11 11.24
CA ASP A 269 -8.83 -12.07 10.69
C ASP A 269 -8.68 -10.69 11.37
N GLU A 270 -7.92 -10.60 12.46
CA GLU A 270 -7.62 -9.34 13.14
C GLU A 270 -6.28 -9.37 13.87
N TRP A 271 -5.59 -8.24 13.94
CA TRP A 271 -4.30 -8.12 14.62
C TRP A 271 -3.95 -6.69 14.98
N THR A 272 -3.07 -6.54 15.99
CA THR A 272 -2.43 -5.27 16.31
C THR A 272 -1.35 -4.96 15.27
N THR A 273 -1.42 -3.77 14.68
CA THR A 273 -0.40 -3.28 13.74
C THR A 273 0.68 -2.49 14.49
N LYS A 274 1.75 -2.10 13.81
CA LYS A 274 2.75 -1.18 14.35
C LYS A 274 2.17 0.19 14.75
N ARG A 275 1.01 0.58 14.20
CA ARG A 275 0.37 1.89 14.38
C ARG A 275 -0.98 1.84 15.09
N GLY A 276 -1.67 0.71 15.07
CA GLY A 276 -3.00 0.58 15.62
C GLY A 276 -3.55 -0.84 15.43
N TYR A 277 -4.62 -0.98 14.68
CA TYR A 277 -5.34 -2.24 14.54
C TYR A 277 -5.70 -2.52 13.08
N CYS A 278 -5.79 -3.79 12.70
CA CYS A 278 -6.27 -4.21 11.40
C CYS A 278 -7.29 -5.33 11.53
N ILE A 279 -8.35 -5.25 10.73
CA ILE A 279 -9.35 -6.30 10.55
C ILE A 279 -9.37 -6.75 9.11
N ARG A 280 -9.64 -8.05 8.89
CA ARG A 280 -9.69 -8.69 7.59
C ARG A 280 -11.08 -9.27 7.32
N LEU A 281 -11.74 -8.75 6.32
CA LEU A 281 -13.05 -9.22 5.86
C LEU A 281 -12.84 -10.28 4.76
N ASN A 282 -12.60 -11.51 5.19
CA ASN A 282 -12.36 -12.65 4.29
C ASN A 282 -13.64 -13.01 3.54
N GLY A 283 -13.66 -12.92 2.22
CA GLY A 283 -14.84 -13.23 1.38
C GLY A 283 -15.33 -14.66 1.52
N GLU A 284 -14.46 -15.64 1.81
CA GLU A 284 -14.87 -17.00 2.11
C GLU A 284 -15.68 -17.13 3.40
N LYS A 285 -15.59 -16.13 4.28
CA LYS A 285 -16.37 -15.97 5.52
C LYS A 285 -17.43 -14.86 5.39
N SER A 286 -17.88 -14.56 4.13
CA SER A 286 -18.94 -13.58 3.90
C SER A 286 -20.20 -13.93 4.71
N PRO A 287 -20.92 -12.93 5.23
CA PRO A 287 -22.18 -13.16 5.96
C PRO A 287 -23.19 -14.03 5.19
N ASN A 288 -23.24 -13.95 3.86
CA ASN A 288 -24.09 -14.80 3.04
C ASN A 288 -23.63 -16.27 3.06
N ILE A 289 -22.33 -16.49 2.98
CA ILE A 289 -21.74 -17.84 2.99
C ILE A 289 -21.95 -18.48 4.35
N LEU A 290 -21.66 -17.74 5.43
CA LEU A 290 -21.87 -18.25 6.80
C LEU A 290 -23.35 -18.52 7.11
N ALA A 291 -24.27 -17.75 6.51
CA ALA A 291 -25.71 -17.98 6.64
C ALA A 291 -26.25 -19.10 5.75
N GLY A 292 -25.45 -19.62 4.82
CA GLY A 292 -25.89 -20.62 3.83
C GLY A 292 -27.00 -20.13 2.87
N LYS A 293 -27.20 -18.80 2.79
CA LYS A 293 -28.22 -18.17 1.91
C LYS A 293 -27.87 -16.72 1.63
N THR A 294 -28.42 -16.15 0.55
CA THR A 294 -28.24 -14.74 0.21
C THR A 294 -29.14 -13.86 1.07
N VAL A 295 -28.57 -13.26 2.13
CA VAL A 295 -29.21 -12.28 3.01
C VAL A 295 -28.92 -10.87 2.51
N TYR A 296 -27.69 -10.62 2.03
CA TYR A 296 -27.19 -9.33 1.58
C TYR A 296 -26.82 -9.41 0.09
N PRO A 297 -27.68 -8.96 -0.84
CA PRO A 297 -27.50 -9.17 -2.29
C PRO A 297 -26.22 -8.59 -2.88
N TRP A 298 -25.65 -7.54 -2.25
CA TRP A 298 -24.40 -6.91 -2.70
C TRP A 298 -23.13 -7.65 -2.24
N MET A 299 -23.21 -8.51 -1.23
CA MET A 299 -22.08 -9.26 -0.72
C MET A 299 -21.79 -10.51 -1.54
N LEU A 300 -20.62 -11.09 -1.33
CA LEU A 300 -20.21 -12.34 -1.98
C LEU A 300 -21.16 -13.49 -1.58
N THR A 301 -21.67 -14.18 -2.59
CA THR A 301 -22.52 -15.37 -2.45
C THR A 301 -21.72 -16.63 -2.74
N GLU A 302 -22.23 -17.79 -2.34
CA GLU A 302 -21.57 -19.09 -2.63
C GLU A 302 -21.38 -19.31 -4.14
N GLU A 303 -22.35 -18.91 -4.98
CA GLU A 303 -22.24 -19.03 -6.44
C GLU A 303 -21.08 -18.19 -6.99
N LYS A 304 -20.98 -16.92 -6.57
CA LYS A 304 -19.88 -16.01 -6.96
C LYS A 304 -18.53 -16.51 -6.42
N LEU A 305 -18.52 -17.09 -5.23
CA LEU A 305 -17.30 -17.70 -4.66
C LEU A 305 -16.85 -18.91 -5.47
N ALA A 306 -17.76 -19.81 -5.83
CA ALA A 306 -17.47 -20.97 -6.67
C ALA A 306 -16.96 -20.54 -8.06
N GLU A 307 -17.55 -19.50 -8.64
CA GLU A 307 -17.09 -18.90 -9.89
C GLU A 307 -15.66 -18.32 -9.75
N ALA A 308 -15.40 -17.55 -8.69
CA ALA A 308 -14.08 -16.99 -8.41
C ALA A 308 -13.01 -18.08 -8.22
N ARG A 309 -13.31 -19.15 -7.50
CA ARG A 309 -12.42 -20.33 -7.33
C ARG A 309 -12.06 -20.95 -8.67
N ARG A 310 -13.04 -21.08 -9.58
CA ARG A 310 -12.85 -21.68 -10.91
C ARG A 310 -12.03 -20.81 -11.84
N PHE A 311 -12.31 -19.48 -11.89
CA PHE A 311 -11.67 -18.57 -12.84
C PHE A 311 -10.33 -18.00 -12.35
N MET A 312 -10.20 -17.70 -11.07
CA MET A 312 -8.98 -17.09 -10.53
C MET A 312 -7.99 -18.15 -10.03
N GLY A 313 -8.47 -19.30 -9.54
CA GLY A 313 -7.66 -20.29 -8.83
C GLY A 313 -7.32 -19.83 -7.40
N THR A 314 -7.57 -20.68 -6.42
CA THR A 314 -7.50 -20.34 -4.98
C THR A 314 -6.13 -19.90 -4.46
N LYS A 315 -5.05 -20.19 -5.20
CA LYS A 315 -3.66 -19.81 -4.86
C LYS A 315 -3.17 -18.59 -5.64
N SER A 316 -3.99 -18.01 -6.51
CA SER A 316 -3.57 -16.84 -7.28
C SER A 316 -3.54 -15.58 -6.40
N GLN A 317 -2.62 -14.65 -6.71
CA GLN A 317 -2.58 -13.34 -6.07
C GLN A 317 -3.91 -12.59 -6.21
N LEU A 318 -4.58 -12.75 -7.36
CA LEU A 318 -5.88 -12.12 -7.59
C LEU A 318 -6.95 -12.66 -6.64
N TYR A 319 -6.99 -13.97 -6.39
CA TYR A 319 -7.91 -14.60 -5.44
C TYR A 319 -7.62 -14.14 -4.01
N CYS A 320 -6.35 -14.14 -3.60
CA CYS A 320 -5.92 -13.64 -2.29
C CYS A 320 -6.36 -12.19 -2.09
N ARG A 321 -6.12 -11.32 -3.08
CA ARG A 321 -6.48 -9.90 -3.02
C ARG A 321 -7.99 -9.67 -2.98
N MET A 322 -8.74 -10.31 -3.88
CA MET A 322 -10.14 -9.97 -4.16
C MET A 322 -11.15 -10.78 -3.33
N ILE A 323 -10.76 -11.97 -2.89
CA ILE A 323 -11.65 -12.89 -2.17
C ILE A 323 -11.23 -13.03 -0.71
N THR A 324 -10.04 -13.59 -0.43
CA THR A 324 -9.65 -13.83 0.97
C THR A 324 -9.15 -12.58 1.70
N ALA A 325 -8.95 -11.47 0.97
CA ALA A 325 -8.39 -10.24 1.50
C ALA A 325 -7.08 -10.47 2.27
N THR A 326 -6.20 -11.28 1.70
CA THR A 326 -4.92 -11.68 2.30
C THR A 326 -3.77 -11.10 1.49
N TRP A 327 -2.75 -10.57 2.18
CA TRP A 327 -1.46 -10.29 1.57
C TRP A 327 -0.77 -11.62 1.26
N SER A 328 -0.73 -11.98 -0.02
CA SER A 328 -0.12 -13.23 -0.44
C SER A 328 1.39 -13.21 -0.16
N ALA A 329 1.84 -14.08 0.73
CA ALA A 329 3.26 -14.33 0.96
C ALA A 329 3.94 -15.06 -0.24
N THR A 330 3.14 -15.73 -1.05
CA THR A 330 3.57 -16.30 -2.31
C THR A 330 3.27 -15.28 -3.40
N GLY A 331 4.29 -14.51 -3.81
CA GLY A 331 4.21 -13.74 -5.06
C GLY A 331 3.66 -14.64 -6.19
N ALA A 332 3.20 -14.04 -7.28
CA ALA A 332 2.69 -14.77 -8.44
C ALA A 332 3.50 -16.06 -8.63
N SER A 333 2.84 -17.19 -8.89
CA SER A 333 3.49 -18.51 -9.12
C SER A 333 4.65 -18.44 -10.13
N ASP A 334 4.72 -17.37 -10.90
CA ASP A 334 5.67 -17.07 -11.97
C ASP A 334 6.52 -15.81 -11.69
N GLY A 335 6.51 -15.25 -10.46
CA GLY A 335 7.38 -14.14 -10.06
C GLY A 335 8.82 -14.61 -9.83
N ILE A 336 9.80 -13.80 -10.24
CA ILE A 336 11.22 -14.10 -10.02
C ILE A 336 11.57 -13.85 -8.56
N TYR A 337 11.16 -12.70 -8.03
CA TYR A 337 11.27 -12.30 -6.63
C TYR A 337 9.91 -12.41 -5.96
N THR A 338 9.90 -12.73 -4.67
CA THR A 338 8.69 -12.74 -3.87
C THR A 338 8.86 -11.88 -2.63
N GLU A 339 7.81 -11.21 -2.20
CA GLU A 339 7.82 -10.43 -0.96
C GLU A 339 8.14 -11.32 0.24
N ALA A 340 7.68 -12.57 0.20
CA ALA A 340 8.02 -13.57 1.22
C ALA A 340 9.53 -13.84 1.31
N ASP A 341 10.23 -13.98 0.18
CA ASP A 341 11.68 -14.15 0.20
C ASP A 341 12.38 -12.89 0.77
N ILE A 342 11.95 -11.69 0.37
CA ILE A 342 12.50 -10.42 0.86
C ILE A 342 12.39 -10.32 2.39
N ILE A 343 11.24 -10.68 2.94
CA ILE A 343 10.97 -10.64 4.38
C ILE A 343 11.70 -11.78 5.12
N ALA A 344 11.58 -13.01 4.63
CA ALA A 344 12.15 -14.20 5.28
C ALA A 344 13.68 -14.12 5.42
N TYR A 345 14.34 -13.56 4.42
CA TYR A 345 15.80 -13.37 4.43
C TYR A 345 16.23 -11.97 4.89
N LYS A 346 15.31 -11.18 5.42
CA LYS A 346 15.56 -9.81 5.92
C LYS A 346 16.30 -8.94 4.90
N ALA A 347 15.96 -9.08 3.62
CA ALA A 347 16.60 -8.31 2.55
C ALA A 347 16.15 -6.84 2.56
N ASN A 348 15.04 -6.51 3.22
CA ASN A 348 14.54 -5.16 3.47
C ASN A 348 15.18 -4.47 4.69
N SER A 349 16.04 -5.15 5.44
CA SER A 349 16.76 -4.57 6.57
C SER A 349 18.09 -3.95 6.12
N PRO A 350 18.63 -2.95 6.85
CA PRO A 350 19.97 -2.42 6.56
C PRO A 350 21.06 -3.43 6.87
N ALA A 351 22.22 -3.27 6.21
CA ALA A 351 23.42 -4.05 6.52
C ALA A 351 24.18 -3.44 7.72
N ILE A 352 24.73 -4.31 8.58
CA ILE A 352 25.64 -3.92 9.66
C ILE A 352 27.06 -4.26 9.19
N TRP A 353 27.87 -3.23 8.91
CA TRP A 353 29.16 -3.37 8.29
C TRP A 353 30.29 -3.65 9.29
N GLN A 354 31.21 -4.54 8.94
CA GLN A 354 32.44 -4.77 9.70
C GLN A 354 33.49 -3.67 9.45
N THR A 355 33.57 -3.20 8.20
CA THR A 355 34.41 -2.08 7.75
C THR A 355 33.64 -1.17 6.83
N PRO A 356 34.06 0.10 6.62
CA PRO A 356 33.36 0.99 5.69
C PRO A 356 33.15 0.33 4.31
N PRO A 357 31.92 0.28 3.81
CA PRO A 357 31.62 -0.35 2.53
C PRO A 357 32.09 0.50 1.34
N THR A 358 32.31 -0.14 0.21
CA THR A 358 32.60 0.52 -1.06
C THR A 358 31.29 0.97 -1.73
N MET A 359 31.25 2.22 -2.22
CA MET A 359 30.13 2.71 -3.02
C MET A 359 30.19 2.11 -4.43
N VAL A 360 29.07 1.58 -4.89
CA VAL A 360 28.89 1.03 -6.24
C VAL A 360 27.60 1.58 -6.85
N ALA A 361 27.57 1.69 -8.18
CA ALA A 361 26.37 2.19 -8.88
C ALA A 361 26.06 1.39 -10.13
N GLY A 362 24.76 1.37 -10.49
CA GLY A 362 24.25 0.87 -11.76
C GLY A 362 23.46 1.96 -12.46
N PHE A 363 23.66 2.13 -13.75
CA PHE A 363 22.96 3.13 -14.54
C PHE A 363 22.22 2.50 -15.73
N ASP A 364 20.89 2.68 -15.77
CA ASP A 364 20.01 2.30 -16.87
C ASP A 364 19.61 3.56 -17.65
N PRO A 365 20.22 3.84 -18.81
CA PRO A 365 19.94 5.04 -19.58
C PRO A 365 18.64 4.90 -20.38
N ALA A 366 17.80 5.95 -20.38
CA ALA A 366 16.58 6.04 -21.19
C ALA A 366 16.78 6.97 -22.40
N PHE A 367 16.31 6.52 -23.57
CA PHE A 367 16.49 7.23 -24.84
C PHE A 367 15.20 7.58 -25.57
N SER A 368 14.03 7.15 -25.06
CA SER A 368 12.73 7.39 -25.71
C SER A 368 11.97 8.55 -25.06
N ASP A 369 11.42 9.44 -25.89
CA ASP A 369 10.45 10.45 -25.47
C ASP A 369 9.13 9.75 -25.10
N GLY A 370 8.95 9.37 -23.86
CA GLY A 370 7.63 8.92 -23.43
C GLY A 370 7.55 7.63 -22.64
N GLY A 371 8.40 7.42 -21.64
CA GLY A 371 8.08 6.39 -20.67
C GLY A 371 9.20 5.73 -19.91
N ASP A 372 10.43 5.69 -20.39
CA ASP A 372 11.57 5.18 -19.65
C ASP A 372 12.34 6.33 -19.01
N ARG A 373 12.82 6.10 -17.78
CA ARG A 373 13.59 7.09 -17.00
C ARG A 373 15.04 6.68 -16.96
N SER A 374 15.96 7.65 -17.10
CA SER A 374 17.38 7.42 -16.85
C SER A 374 17.60 7.29 -15.33
N VAL A 375 17.91 6.08 -14.86
CA VAL A 375 18.01 5.80 -13.43
C VAL A 375 19.44 5.42 -13.03
N LEU A 376 20.02 6.18 -12.11
CA LEU A 376 21.26 5.83 -11.41
C LEU A 376 20.89 5.21 -10.06
N PHE A 377 21.27 3.95 -9.86
CA PHE A 377 21.03 3.23 -8.62
C PHE A 377 22.30 3.17 -7.79
N ILE A 378 22.25 3.63 -6.54
CA ILE A 378 23.38 3.65 -5.61
C ILE A 378 23.26 2.50 -4.62
N SER A 379 24.35 1.77 -4.43
CA SER A 379 24.44 0.66 -3.50
C SER A 379 25.76 0.71 -2.73
N ARG A 380 25.83 -0.03 -1.63
CA ARG A 380 27.03 -0.25 -0.82
C ARG A 380 27.43 -1.72 -0.85
N TYR A 381 28.70 -2.01 -1.03
CA TYR A 381 29.22 -3.37 -1.04
C TYR A 381 30.37 -3.53 -0.04
N GLY A 382 30.33 -4.58 0.75
CA GLY A 382 31.35 -4.83 1.76
C GLY A 382 31.15 -6.15 2.49
N VAL A 383 31.83 -6.29 3.64
CA VAL A 383 31.68 -7.42 4.53
C VAL A 383 30.90 -6.98 5.76
N THR A 384 29.83 -7.71 6.10
CA THR A 384 29.04 -7.46 7.30
C THR A 384 29.76 -7.95 8.57
N SER A 385 29.27 -7.54 9.74
CA SER A 385 29.74 -8.03 11.04
C SER A 385 29.70 -9.55 11.18
N GLU A 386 28.89 -10.23 10.36
CA GLU A 386 28.79 -11.69 10.28
C GLU A 386 29.83 -12.30 9.31
N GLY A 387 30.72 -11.51 8.72
CA GLY A 387 31.72 -11.96 7.75
C GLY A 387 31.15 -12.29 6.36
N ILE A 388 29.94 -11.79 6.03
CA ILE A 388 29.25 -12.07 4.78
C ILE A 388 29.49 -10.94 3.78
N LYS A 389 29.95 -11.26 2.56
CA LYS A 389 30.00 -10.31 1.45
C LYS A 389 28.59 -9.95 1.04
N THR A 390 28.20 -8.71 1.22
CA THR A 390 26.83 -8.23 1.11
C THR A 390 26.74 -6.99 0.22
N LEU A 391 25.70 -6.93 -0.60
CA LEU A 391 25.29 -5.75 -1.35
C LEU A 391 24.06 -5.14 -0.68
N GLU A 392 24.14 -3.87 -0.29
CA GLU A 392 23.01 -3.11 0.26
C GLU A 392 22.52 -2.09 -0.77
N PHE A 393 21.28 -2.18 -1.12
CA PHE A 393 20.58 -1.20 -1.95
C PHE A 393 20.25 0.05 -1.14
N VAL A 394 20.66 1.23 -1.62
CA VAL A 394 20.55 2.47 -0.84
C VAL A 394 19.46 3.39 -1.39
N LYS A 395 19.57 3.77 -2.66
CA LYS A 395 18.63 4.69 -3.30
C LYS A 395 18.73 4.65 -4.82
N SER A 396 17.67 5.12 -5.47
CA SER A 396 17.64 5.46 -6.90
C SER A 396 17.63 6.97 -7.09
N ILE A 397 18.25 7.45 -8.16
CA ILE A 397 18.31 8.85 -8.55
C ILE A 397 17.90 8.91 -10.01
N GLU A 398 16.82 9.62 -10.32
CA GLU A 398 16.42 9.91 -11.69
C GLU A 398 17.29 11.05 -12.23
N LEU A 399 17.86 10.86 -13.42
CA LEU A 399 18.65 11.87 -14.12
C LEU A 399 17.85 12.39 -15.29
N ASP A 400 17.28 13.59 -15.11
CA ASP A 400 16.44 14.22 -16.13
C ASP A 400 17.19 15.36 -16.84
N GLU A 401 17.00 15.43 -18.14
CA GLU A 401 17.51 16.54 -18.94
C GLU A 401 16.76 17.86 -18.67
N ASN A 402 17.47 18.95 -18.80
CA ASN A 402 16.83 20.25 -18.86
C ASN A 402 16.39 20.52 -20.33
N THR A 403 15.12 20.32 -20.62
CA THR A 403 14.52 20.50 -21.95
C THR A 403 14.62 21.93 -22.48
N ASN A 404 14.87 22.91 -21.63
CA ASN A 404 15.10 24.32 -22.00
C ASN A 404 16.54 24.58 -22.47
N ASN A 405 17.49 23.67 -22.17
CA ASN A 405 18.87 23.78 -22.62
C ASN A 405 19.05 23.16 -24.01
N LYS A 406 18.91 23.99 -25.04
CA LYS A 406 19.10 23.56 -26.44
C LYS A 406 20.56 23.57 -26.92
N LEU A 407 21.49 24.02 -26.07
CA LEU A 407 22.91 24.12 -26.43
C LEU A 407 23.65 22.79 -26.27
N GLN A 408 23.11 21.87 -25.50
CA GLN A 408 23.69 20.55 -25.25
C GLN A 408 22.71 19.46 -25.65
N SER A 409 23.25 18.38 -26.25
CA SER A 409 22.45 17.20 -26.53
C SER A 409 21.93 16.55 -25.23
N ARG A 410 20.82 15.81 -25.31
CA ARG A 410 20.31 15.04 -24.17
C ARG A 410 21.39 14.13 -23.59
N THR A 411 22.08 13.41 -24.44
CA THR A 411 23.18 12.51 -24.04
C THR A 411 24.25 13.26 -23.26
N ASP A 412 24.67 14.44 -23.72
CA ASP A 412 25.69 15.24 -23.04
C ASP A 412 25.25 15.75 -21.67
N GLN A 413 23.98 16.16 -21.55
CA GLN A 413 23.42 16.59 -20.26
C GLN A 413 23.38 15.42 -19.27
N ILE A 414 22.87 14.24 -19.68
CA ILE A 414 22.79 13.06 -18.83
C ILE A 414 24.19 12.54 -18.44
N VAL A 415 25.17 12.53 -19.36
CA VAL A 415 26.56 12.18 -19.03
C VAL A 415 27.13 13.13 -17.97
N THR A 416 26.91 14.43 -18.10
CA THR A 416 27.36 15.42 -17.13
C THR A 416 26.73 15.18 -15.74
N LEU A 417 25.40 14.98 -15.70
CA LEU A 417 24.66 14.69 -14.48
C LEU A 417 25.15 13.39 -13.84
N LEU A 418 25.37 12.34 -14.63
CA LEU A 418 25.91 11.06 -14.17
C LEU A 418 27.28 11.24 -13.50
N MET A 419 28.19 11.97 -14.15
CA MET A 419 29.53 12.23 -13.62
C MET A 419 29.49 12.98 -12.29
N ASP A 420 28.70 14.06 -12.24
CA ASP A 420 28.59 14.91 -11.04
C ASP A 420 27.92 14.15 -9.89
N THR A 421 26.89 13.35 -10.21
CA THR A 421 26.21 12.53 -9.21
C THR A 421 27.14 11.43 -8.69
N CYS A 422 27.90 10.74 -9.54
CA CYS A 422 28.87 9.75 -9.11
C CYS A 422 29.94 10.37 -8.18
N ARG A 423 30.45 11.57 -8.51
CA ARG A 423 31.39 12.27 -7.64
C ARG A 423 30.80 12.63 -6.29
N LYS A 424 29.58 13.16 -6.28
CA LYS A 424 28.83 13.52 -5.07
C LYS A 424 28.57 12.32 -4.17
N GLU A 425 28.23 11.17 -4.75
CA GLU A 425 27.92 9.94 -4.03
C GLU A 425 29.18 9.10 -3.71
N GLY A 426 30.37 9.55 -4.06
CA GLY A 426 31.62 8.84 -3.81
C GLY A 426 31.79 7.55 -4.63
N VAL A 427 31.14 7.46 -5.79
CA VAL A 427 31.25 6.31 -6.70
C VAL A 427 32.42 6.50 -7.65
N HIS A 428 33.45 5.65 -7.51
CA HIS A 428 34.57 5.64 -8.44
C HIS A 428 34.13 5.06 -9.81
N PRO A 429 34.64 5.55 -10.96
CA PRO A 429 34.24 5.04 -12.29
C PRO A 429 34.31 3.51 -12.44
N ARG A 430 35.34 2.86 -11.90
CA ARG A 430 35.48 1.38 -11.92
C ARG A 430 34.36 0.64 -11.15
N ASN A 431 33.66 1.34 -10.26
CA ASN A 431 32.55 0.83 -9.45
C ASN A 431 31.17 1.24 -10.04
N LEU A 432 31.12 1.66 -11.28
CA LEU A 432 29.92 1.97 -12.05
C LEU A 432 29.68 0.87 -13.09
N ALA A 433 28.44 0.39 -13.21
CA ALA A 433 27.98 -0.44 -14.31
C ALA A 433 26.92 0.30 -15.11
N ILE A 434 26.97 0.18 -16.44
CA ILE A 434 26.04 0.87 -17.35
C ILE A 434 25.42 -0.16 -18.31
N ASP A 435 24.09 -0.09 -18.54
CA ASP A 435 23.46 -0.87 -19.61
C ASP A 435 23.85 -0.30 -20.99
N GLY A 436 24.62 -1.07 -21.73
CA GLY A 436 25.03 -0.78 -23.10
C GLY A 436 24.12 -1.39 -24.18
N THR A 437 22.91 -1.83 -23.83
CA THR A 437 22.00 -2.49 -24.78
C THR A 437 21.42 -1.49 -25.79
N GLY A 438 21.52 -1.79 -27.08
CA GLY A 438 20.92 -0.99 -28.14
C GLY A 438 21.40 0.47 -28.13
N ALA A 439 20.50 1.42 -27.86
CA ALA A 439 20.82 2.85 -27.76
C ALA A 439 21.74 3.20 -26.57
N GLY A 440 21.98 2.29 -25.62
CA GLY A 440 22.95 2.42 -24.56
C GLY A 440 24.41 2.39 -25.02
N ALA A 441 24.72 1.75 -26.15
CA ALA A 441 26.10 1.67 -26.64
C ALA A 441 26.68 3.05 -27.01
N PRO A 442 26.03 3.93 -27.80
CA PRO A 442 26.52 5.29 -28.02
C PRO A 442 26.65 6.13 -26.75
N PHE A 443 25.77 5.90 -25.76
CA PHE A 443 25.89 6.53 -24.45
C PHE A 443 27.16 6.08 -23.71
N CYS A 444 27.45 4.79 -23.71
CA CYS A 444 28.68 4.26 -23.14
C CYS A 444 29.92 4.87 -23.80
N ASP A 445 29.92 5.09 -25.12
CA ASP A 445 31.02 5.74 -25.82
C ASP A 445 31.19 7.21 -25.40
N ALA A 446 30.09 7.93 -25.20
CA ALA A 446 30.14 9.30 -24.67
C ALA A 446 30.68 9.34 -23.22
N VAL A 447 30.32 8.37 -22.39
CA VAL A 447 30.86 8.23 -21.02
C VAL A 447 32.36 7.91 -21.06
N LYS A 448 32.83 7.00 -21.94
CA LYS A 448 34.25 6.70 -22.14
C LYS A 448 35.06 7.93 -22.53
N ALA A 449 34.53 8.73 -23.45
CA ALA A 449 35.19 9.93 -23.94
C ALA A 449 35.29 11.06 -22.90
N ARG A 450 34.31 11.18 -21.99
CA ARG A 450 34.16 12.37 -21.12
C ARG A 450 34.41 12.11 -19.63
N PHE A 451 34.24 10.87 -19.17
CA PHE A 451 34.38 10.52 -17.78
C PHE A 451 35.48 9.50 -17.54
N SER A 452 35.29 8.25 -17.97
CA SER A 452 36.26 7.17 -17.83
C SER A 452 35.85 5.95 -18.64
N GLY A 453 36.82 5.18 -19.14
CA GLY A 453 36.58 3.86 -19.73
C GLY A 453 36.58 2.71 -18.72
N GLU A 454 36.77 2.99 -17.43
CA GLU A 454 36.89 1.94 -16.41
C GLU A 454 35.55 1.35 -15.94
N PHE A 455 34.39 1.95 -16.29
CA PHE A 455 33.10 1.40 -15.92
C PHE A 455 32.84 0.01 -16.53
N LEU A 456 31.91 -0.75 -15.96
CA LEU A 456 31.47 -2.04 -16.50
C LEU A 456 30.32 -1.82 -17.47
N GLU A 457 30.54 -2.06 -18.75
CA GLU A 457 29.48 -2.12 -19.74
C GLU A 457 28.79 -3.50 -19.69
N VAL A 458 27.45 -3.51 -19.57
CA VAL A 458 26.62 -4.71 -19.50
C VAL A 458 25.61 -4.67 -20.62
N ASN A 459 25.54 -5.72 -21.44
CA ASN A 459 24.52 -5.87 -22.47
C ASN A 459 23.41 -6.83 -21.97
N PHE A 460 22.25 -6.30 -21.63
CA PHE A 460 21.11 -7.09 -21.15
C PHE A 460 20.58 -8.10 -22.17
N GLY A 461 20.60 -7.74 -23.46
CA GLY A 461 20.21 -8.62 -24.55
C GLY A 461 21.27 -9.67 -24.91
N GLY A 462 22.49 -9.52 -24.42
CA GLY A 462 23.61 -10.42 -24.70
C GLY A 462 23.38 -11.84 -24.18
N LYS A 463 24.26 -12.77 -24.58
CA LYS A 463 24.25 -14.16 -24.10
C LYS A 463 24.50 -14.22 -22.59
N ALA A 464 23.80 -15.10 -21.89
CA ALA A 464 24.10 -15.43 -20.48
C ALA A 464 25.53 -15.96 -20.35
N SER A 465 26.17 -15.71 -19.20
CA SER A 465 27.57 -16.06 -18.98
C SER A 465 27.78 -17.56 -18.72
N ASP A 466 29.03 -17.98 -18.78
CA ASP A 466 29.43 -19.34 -18.39
C ASP A 466 29.71 -19.45 -16.87
N MET A 467 29.44 -18.41 -16.10
CA MET A 467 29.49 -18.47 -14.63
C MET A 467 28.40 -19.42 -14.09
N PRO A 468 28.62 -20.06 -12.94
CA PRO A 468 27.62 -20.93 -12.34
C PRO A 468 26.26 -20.24 -12.17
N ALA A 469 25.19 -20.97 -12.46
CA ALA A 469 23.82 -20.47 -12.33
C ALA A 469 23.40 -20.23 -10.88
N SER A 470 24.00 -20.95 -9.93
CA SER A 470 23.78 -20.76 -8.49
C SER A 470 25.02 -21.19 -7.67
N GLY A 471 25.02 -20.88 -6.37
CA GLY A 471 26.10 -21.31 -5.45
C GLY A 471 26.15 -22.82 -5.16
N VAL A 472 25.11 -23.57 -5.54
CA VAL A 472 24.98 -25.02 -5.31
C VAL A 472 24.96 -25.82 -6.60
N ASP A 473 24.84 -25.17 -7.76
CA ASP A 473 24.76 -25.80 -9.07
C ASP A 473 25.82 -25.20 -9.99
N SER A 474 26.80 -26.01 -10.36
CA SER A 474 27.90 -25.60 -11.26
C SER A 474 27.49 -25.50 -12.73
N THR A 475 26.21 -25.79 -13.08
CA THR A 475 25.71 -25.64 -14.44
C THR A 475 25.93 -24.19 -14.92
N PRO A 476 26.55 -23.99 -16.10
CA PRO A 476 26.73 -22.65 -16.66
C PRO A 476 25.41 -21.90 -16.82
N SER A 477 25.37 -20.62 -16.45
CA SER A 477 24.18 -19.77 -16.64
C SER A 477 23.73 -19.75 -18.11
N SER A 478 24.66 -19.87 -19.07
CA SER A 478 24.38 -19.95 -20.50
C SER A 478 23.56 -21.18 -20.92
N GLU A 479 23.52 -22.23 -20.12
CA GLU A 479 22.66 -23.40 -20.36
C GLU A 479 21.26 -23.20 -19.79
N VAL A 480 21.11 -22.42 -18.73
CA VAL A 480 19.85 -22.22 -17.99
C VAL A 480 19.06 -21.02 -18.49
N TYR A 481 19.73 -19.90 -18.75
CA TYR A 481 19.10 -18.64 -19.11
C TYR A 481 19.26 -18.29 -20.59
N LEU A 482 18.22 -17.67 -21.17
CA LEU A 482 18.22 -17.31 -22.60
C LEU A 482 19.16 -16.13 -22.87
N ASN A 483 19.17 -15.12 -22.01
CA ASN A 483 19.95 -13.89 -22.15
C ASN A 483 20.51 -13.40 -20.81
N LYS A 484 21.34 -12.37 -20.88
CA LYS A 484 22.08 -11.84 -19.73
C LYS A 484 21.19 -11.26 -18.65
N VAL A 485 20.14 -10.51 -19.04
CA VAL A 485 19.21 -9.94 -18.05
C VAL A 485 18.46 -11.03 -17.29
N SER A 486 18.11 -12.15 -17.91
CA SER A 486 17.48 -13.29 -17.22
C SER A 486 18.41 -13.91 -16.21
N GLU A 487 19.68 -14.09 -16.55
CA GLU A 487 20.71 -14.53 -15.60
C GLU A 487 20.81 -13.59 -14.40
N MET A 488 20.94 -12.28 -14.63
CA MET A 488 21.13 -11.28 -13.58
C MET A 488 19.98 -11.28 -12.57
N TRP A 489 18.75 -11.33 -13.06
CA TRP A 489 17.55 -11.33 -12.21
C TRP A 489 17.46 -12.60 -11.35
N PHE A 490 17.71 -13.78 -11.92
CA PHE A 490 17.65 -15.04 -11.17
C PHE A 490 18.81 -15.19 -10.19
N VAL A 491 20.00 -14.75 -10.56
CA VAL A 491 21.15 -14.69 -9.66
C VAL A 491 20.85 -13.75 -8.48
N GLY A 492 20.22 -12.60 -8.71
CA GLY A 492 19.78 -11.69 -7.65
C GLY A 492 18.86 -12.37 -6.64
N ARG A 493 17.91 -13.20 -7.10
CA ARG A 493 17.05 -14.01 -6.23
C ARG A 493 17.86 -14.94 -5.32
N GLU A 494 18.89 -15.63 -5.87
CA GLU A 494 19.75 -16.50 -5.08
C GLU A 494 20.55 -15.72 -4.02
N TYR A 495 20.98 -14.49 -4.32
CA TYR A 495 21.66 -13.64 -3.34
C TYR A 495 20.72 -13.12 -2.24
N ILE A 496 19.42 -12.90 -2.52
CA ILE A 496 18.43 -12.64 -1.47
C ILE A 496 18.34 -13.85 -0.54
N ARG A 497 18.15 -15.04 -1.11
CA ARG A 497 18.00 -16.29 -0.36
C ARG A 497 19.24 -16.71 0.42
N SER A 498 20.42 -16.25 0.00
CA SER A 498 21.66 -16.44 0.74
C SER A 498 21.94 -15.34 1.78
N GLY A 499 21.02 -14.38 1.95
CA GLY A 499 21.15 -13.28 2.91
C GLY A 499 22.16 -12.21 2.52
N GLN A 500 22.65 -12.24 1.27
CA GLN A 500 23.71 -11.36 0.76
C GLN A 500 23.18 -10.06 0.12
N ILE A 501 21.88 -9.87 0.04
CA ILE A 501 21.22 -8.61 -0.36
C ILE A 501 20.52 -8.00 0.84
N LYS A 502 20.69 -6.69 1.04
CA LYS A 502 20.07 -5.88 2.09
C LYS A 502 19.54 -4.57 1.49
N GLY A 503 18.75 -3.83 2.28
CA GLY A 503 18.31 -2.49 1.93
C GLY A 503 17.25 -2.42 0.83
N ILE A 504 16.51 -3.50 0.55
CA ILE A 504 15.39 -3.44 -0.40
C ILE A 504 14.27 -2.59 0.21
N PHE A 505 14.08 -1.38 -0.30
CA PHE A 505 13.03 -0.49 0.15
C PHE A 505 11.71 -0.73 -0.63
N PRO A 506 10.54 -0.25 -0.14
CA PRO A 506 9.22 -0.62 -0.67
C PRO A 506 9.04 -0.43 -2.17
N ALA A 507 9.47 0.72 -2.73
CA ALA A 507 9.35 0.98 -4.16
C ALA A 507 10.16 -0.01 -5.01
N LEU A 508 11.39 -0.35 -4.58
CA LEU A 508 12.23 -1.35 -5.24
C LEU A 508 11.62 -2.76 -5.12
N ALA A 509 11.09 -3.12 -3.94
CA ALA A 509 10.42 -4.41 -3.73
C ALA A 509 9.24 -4.58 -4.69
N THR A 510 8.42 -3.54 -4.86
CA THR A 510 7.29 -3.54 -5.78
C THR A 510 7.73 -3.80 -7.23
N GLU A 511 8.80 -3.15 -7.70
CA GLU A 511 9.33 -3.39 -9.06
C GLU A 511 9.93 -4.80 -9.20
N LEU A 512 10.77 -5.24 -8.25
CA LEU A 512 11.39 -6.56 -8.27
C LEU A 512 10.36 -7.69 -8.29
N CYS A 513 9.30 -7.59 -7.48
CA CYS A 513 8.25 -8.61 -7.38
C CYS A 513 7.24 -8.55 -8.54
N SER A 514 7.30 -7.52 -9.39
CA SER A 514 6.35 -7.35 -10.49
C SER A 514 6.65 -8.18 -11.72
N ARG A 515 7.91 -8.59 -11.93
CA ARG A 515 8.37 -9.21 -13.18
C ARG A 515 8.23 -10.72 -13.16
N SER A 516 7.63 -11.27 -14.20
CA SER A 516 7.44 -12.70 -14.40
C SER A 516 8.49 -13.30 -15.37
N TYR A 517 8.46 -14.61 -15.55
CA TYR A 517 9.31 -15.32 -16.50
C TYR A 517 8.56 -16.43 -17.22
N VAL A 518 9.11 -16.85 -18.36
CA VAL A 518 8.60 -17.96 -19.16
C VAL A 518 9.73 -18.94 -19.47
N THR A 519 9.37 -20.20 -19.62
CA THR A 519 10.30 -21.23 -20.13
C THR A 519 10.16 -21.32 -21.63
N LYS A 520 11.24 -21.04 -22.37
CA LYS A 520 11.31 -21.11 -23.83
C LYS A 520 11.71 -22.49 -24.34
N ALA A 521 11.78 -22.65 -25.65
CA ALA A 521 12.28 -23.85 -26.30
C ALA A 521 13.63 -24.30 -25.72
N ARG A 522 13.86 -25.61 -25.62
CA ARG A 522 15.03 -26.25 -24.98
C ARG A 522 15.14 -26.01 -23.46
N GLY A 523 14.05 -25.60 -22.78
CA GLY A 523 14.01 -25.43 -21.34
C GLY A 523 14.71 -24.19 -20.80
N LYS A 524 15.18 -23.26 -21.64
CA LYS A 524 15.81 -22.01 -21.16
C LYS A 524 14.79 -21.04 -20.58
N ILE A 525 15.20 -20.38 -19.52
CA ILE A 525 14.40 -19.39 -18.81
C ILE A 525 14.65 -18.01 -19.43
N GLN A 526 13.54 -17.30 -19.71
CA GLN A 526 13.56 -15.90 -20.14
C GLN A 526 12.61 -15.10 -19.25
N ILE A 527 13.11 -13.96 -18.75
CA ILE A 527 12.26 -13.01 -18.03
C ILE A 527 11.33 -12.28 -19.01
N GLU A 528 10.20 -11.83 -18.51
CA GLU A 528 9.25 -10.97 -19.21
C GLU A 528 9.96 -9.71 -19.76
N SER A 529 9.72 -9.36 -21.00
CA SER A 529 10.31 -8.16 -21.60
C SER A 529 9.77 -6.87 -20.97
N LYS A 530 10.54 -5.76 -21.03
CA LYS A 530 10.08 -4.44 -20.57
C LYS A 530 8.74 -4.05 -21.24
N THR A 531 8.59 -4.35 -22.53
CA THR A 531 7.37 -4.04 -23.29
C THR A 531 6.15 -4.82 -22.82
N GLU A 532 6.31 -6.12 -22.52
CA GLU A 532 5.23 -6.96 -21.99
C GLU A 532 4.87 -6.52 -20.57
N LEU A 533 5.87 -6.29 -19.71
CA LEU A 533 5.66 -5.79 -18.36
C LEU A 533 4.91 -4.44 -18.37
N ARG A 534 5.34 -3.49 -19.22
CA ARG A 534 4.68 -2.18 -19.36
C ARG A 534 3.22 -2.31 -19.79
N LYS A 535 2.91 -3.20 -20.73
CA LYS A 535 1.52 -3.48 -21.14
C LYS A 535 0.68 -4.02 -19.97
N ARG A 536 1.29 -4.82 -19.09
CA ARG A 536 0.60 -5.48 -17.97
C ARG A 536 0.39 -4.57 -16.76
N ILE A 537 1.39 -3.76 -16.40
CA ILE A 537 1.36 -2.94 -15.17
C ILE A 537 1.49 -1.43 -15.41
N GLY A 538 1.60 -0.99 -16.66
CA GLY A 538 1.68 0.43 -17.02
C GLY A 538 3.01 1.12 -16.72
N LYS A 539 4.03 0.38 -16.24
CA LYS A 539 5.33 0.93 -15.83
C LYS A 539 6.50 0.10 -16.33
N SER A 540 7.66 0.76 -16.54
CA SER A 540 8.94 0.13 -16.79
C SER A 540 9.67 -0.20 -15.47
N PRO A 541 10.46 -1.29 -15.40
CA PRO A 541 11.20 -1.69 -14.21
C PRO A 541 12.59 -1.03 -14.16
N ASP A 542 12.68 0.27 -14.46
CA ASP A 542 13.95 0.99 -14.67
C ASP A 542 14.83 1.01 -13.42
N MET A 543 14.22 1.14 -12.24
CA MET A 543 14.93 1.12 -10.96
C MET A 543 15.49 -0.26 -10.63
N SER A 544 14.72 -1.31 -10.84
CA SER A 544 15.17 -2.69 -10.56
C SER A 544 16.20 -3.18 -11.59
N ASP A 545 16.11 -2.76 -12.85
CA ASP A 545 17.13 -3.04 -13.85
C ASP A 545 18.45 -2.32 -13.49
N ALA A 546 18.41 -1.05 -13.07
CA ALA A 546 19.59 -0.33 -12.58
C ALA A 546 20.17 -0.96 -11.30
N ALA A 547 19.33 -1.45 -10.37
CA ALA A 547 19.78 -2.17 -9.17
C ALA A 547 20.50 -3.48 -9.51
N THR A 548 20.01 -4.25 -10.50
CA THR A 548 20.65 -5.51 -10.91
C THR A 548 22.01 -5.30 -11.57
N LEU A 549 22.28 -4.13 -12.15
CA LEU A 549 23.61 -3.75 -12.65
C LEU A 549 24.63 -3.65 -11.50
N THR A 550 24.25 -3.14 -10.33
CA THR A 550 25.16 -3.08 -9.18
C THR A 550 25.54 -4.48 -8.70
N LEU A 551 24.60 -5.42 -8.75
CA LEU A 551 24.85 -6.82 -8.43
C LEU A 551 25.85 -7.47 -9.42
N GLU A 552 25.65 -7.26 -10.71
CA GLU A 552 26.52 -7.80 -11.75
C GLU A 552 27.95 -7.23 -11.64
N LEU A 553 28.06 -5.94 -11.31
CA LEU A 553 29.37 -5.31 -11.00
C LEU A 553 30.09 -6.01 -9.84
N CYS A 554 29.39 -6.19 -8.72
CA CYS A 554 29.95 -6.85 -7.53
C CYS A 554 30.35 -8.29 -7.84
N ARG A 555 29.55 -9.00 -8.62
CA ARG A 555 29.82 -10.38 -9.04
C ARG A 555 31.05 -10.48 -9.93
N ARG A 556 31.20 -9.60 -10.91
CA ARG A 556 32.32 -9.64 -11.88
C ARG A 556 33.62 -9.06 -11.36
N ARG A 557 33.56 -8.00 -10.57
CA ARG A 557 34.77 -7.21 -10.22
C ARG A 557 35.16 -7.27 -8.74
N LEU A 558 34.18 -7.49 -7.84
CA LEU A 558 34.39 -7.39 -6.40
C LEU A 558 34.35 -8.77 -5.70
N GLY A 559 34.27 -9.84 -6.47
CA GLY A 559 34.34 -11.20 -5.95
C GLY A 559 33.11 -11.59 -5.11
N MET A 560 31.94 -11.05 -5.42
CA MET A 560 30.69 -11.51 -4.81
C MET A 560 30.31 -12.86 -5.41
N ALA A 561 30.25 -13.90 -4.58
CA ALA A 561 29.79 -15.23 -4.95
C ALA A 561 28.67 -15.66 -4.02
N SER A 562 27.70 -16.38 -4.54
CA SER A 562 26.59 -16.93 -3.74
C SER A 562 27.12 -17.93 -2.73
N LYS A 563 26.77 -17.76 -1.45
CA LYS A 563 27.06 -18.77 -0.42
C LYS A 563 26.05 -19.91 -0.55
N ALA A 564 26.51 -21.14 -0.66
CA ALA A 564 25.68 -22.30 -0.43
C ALA A 564 25.23 -22.30 1.04
N GLN A 565 23.93 -22.07 1.29
CA GLN A 565 23.42 -22.18 2.66
C GLN A 565 23.17 -23.65 3.01
N THR A 566 23.85 -24.14 4.02
CA THR A 566 23.33 -25.17 4.91
C THR A 566 22.34 -24.49 5.85
N ILE A 567 21.06 -24.43 5.47
CA ILE A 567 19.99 -24.02 6.37
C ILE A 567 19.64 -25.19 7.26
N PRO A 568 19.58 -25.03 8.60
CA PRO A 568 18.95 -26.03 9.45
C PRO A 568 17.48 -26.18 8.98
N LEU A 569 17.09 -27.39 8.67
CA LEU A 569 15.75 -27.75 8.25
C LEU A 569 14.82 -27.69 9.47
N ASP A 570 14.24 -26.53 9.77
CA ASP A 570 13.02 -26.47 10.58
C ASP A 570 11.81 -26.75 9.71
N SER A 571 11.30 -27.88 9.96
CA SER A 571 10.01 -28.59 9.81
C SER A 571 8.89 -28.14 8.85
N HIS A 572 9.08 -27.24 7.89
CA HIS A 572 8.04 -26.94 6.88
C HIS A 572 8.49 -27.11 5.42
N SER A 573 9.53 -27.89 5.16
CA SER A 573 10.21 -27.95 3.85
C SER A 573 10.01 -29.22 3.04
N GLY A 574 8.90 -29.91 3.18
CA GLY A 574 8.56 -31.06 2.31
C GLY A 574 8.51 -30.75 0.81
N GLN A 575 8.40 -29.48 0.43
CA GLN A 575 8.29 -29.04 -0.97
C GLN A 575 9.60 -28.58 -1.62
N ARG A 576 10.68 -28.30 -0.85
CA ARG A 576 11.93 -27.71 -1.40
C ARG A 576 12.84 -28.70 -2.14
N LYS A 577 12.83 -29.97 -1.79
CA LYS A 577 13.58 -31.01 -2.54
C LYS A 577 13.00 -31.34 -3.91
N SER A 578 11.75 -30.93 -4.20
CA SER A 578 11.08 -31.29 -5.45
C SER A 578 11.40 -30.34 -6.62
N PHE A 579 11.74 -29.08 -6.38
CA PHE A 579 11.88 -28.12 -7.49
C PHE A 579 13.12 -28.44 -8.36
N PHE A 580 14.30 -28.60 -7.76
CA PHE A 580 15.52 -28.93 -8.51
C PHE A 580 15.59 -30.42 -8.92
N LYS A 581 15.18 -31.37 -8.07
CA LYS A 581 15.05 -32.79 -8.48
C LYS A 581 13.94 -32.98 -9.51
N GLY A 582 12.80 -32.29 -9.40
CA GLY A 582 11.73 -32.32 -10.39
C GLY A 582 12.13 -31.66 -11.71
N TYR A 583 12.97 -30.62 -11.66
CA TYR A 583 13.47 -29.91 -12.84
C TYR A 583 14.55 -30.75 -13.56
N ALA A 584 15.49 -31.32 -12.85
CA ALA A 584 16.50 -32.24 -13.40
C ALA A 584 15.84 -33.54 -13.94
N ALA A 585 14.84 -34.08 -13.25
CA ALA A 585 14.07 -35.24 -13.71
C ALA A 585 13.18 -34.92 -14.93
N LYS A 586 12.66 -33.69 -15.04
CA LYS A 586 11.89 -33.24 -16.20
C LYS A 586 12.81 -33.01 -17.41
N LEU A 587 14.02 -32.48 -17.20
CA LEU A 587 15.03 -32.36 -18.24
C LEU A 587 15.58 -33.72 -18.71
N SER A 588 15.73 -34.70 -17.82
CA SER A 588 16.18 -36.04 -18.19
C SER A 588 15.10 -36.84 -18.95
N ARG A 589 13.80 -36.56 -18.72
CA ARG A 589 12.70 -37.16 -19.49
C ARG A 589 12.54 -36.52 -20.88
N LEU A 590 12.87 -35.24 -21.04
CA LEU A 590 12.86 -34.55 -22.35
C LEU A 590 14.07 -34.91 -23.23
N ARG A 591 15.14 -35.54 -22.68
CA ARG A 591 16.28 -36.07 -23.44
C ARG A 591 16.05 -37.47 -24.02
N LYS A 592 14.88 -38.10 -23.76
CA LYS A 592 14.51 -39.42 -24.25
C LYS A 592 13.40 -39.42 -25.31
N TRP A 593 13.12 -38.27 -25.93
CA TRP A 593 12.27 -38.11 -27.10
C TRP A 593 13.00 -37.32 -28.19
#